data_1a1822525aaa561d672e80f35f05912f
#
_entry.id   1a1822525aaa561d672e80f35f05912f
#
_cell.length_a   1.000
_cell.length_b   1.000
_cell.length_c   1.000
_cell.angle_alpha   90.00
_cell.angle_beta   90.00
_cell.angle_gamma   90.00
#
_symmetry.space_group_name_H-M   'P 1'
#
loop_
_entity.id
_entity.type
_entity.pdbx_description
1 polymer ?
#
loop_
_entity_poly.entity_id
_entity_poly.type
_entity_poly.pdbx_seq_one_letter_code
_entity_poly.pdbx_strand_id
1 'polypeptide(L)'
;DRAADPAAADLYPVGPVVRTDHFCLTERGGRIEVTHWLYPDQLDNDLAGMLAEELFAPGWLSGVETFERVFTGVVRSCVDDPLLAWCTFYGNTLARVRQCWRTPDAPDDHEHTTIGELAPVYAHALQLIPAGQVLDIGSCFGFLPLLLAERPATTVTASDLSGGAMRLLTAVAAARGLQVSTLVCDAARIPVPDGWAETVSVIHLLEHVSPDHGLAVIREALRVARHLVVVAVPFEDEPTASYGHVRVYDLRQLGELGERAGHRYSLHEHHGGWLVLTAGLGSGMSAQVDVRSTPVLVAL
;
A
#
# COMPACT_ATOMS: atom_id res chain seq x y z
N ASP A 1 -34.79 19.20 26.41
CA ASP A 1 -33.87 19.17 27.56
C ASP A 1 -34.26 18.02 28.48
N ARG A 2 -33.69 16.85 28.25
CA ARG A 2 -33.58 15.77 29.23
C ARG A 2 -32.09 15.66 29.55
N ALA A 3 -31.72 16.17 30.72
CA ALA A 3 -30.42 15.93 31.31
C ALA A 3 -30.21 14.42 31.40
N ALA A 4 -29.13 13.91 30.80
CA ALA A 4 -28.70 12.52 30.94
C ALA A 4 -28.39 12.30 32.43
N ASP A 5 -29.02 11.30 33.03
CA ASP A 5 -28.83 10.88 34.41
C ASP A 5 -27.35 10.35 34.53
N PRO A 6 -26.51 11.00 35.34
CA PRO A 6 -25.11 10.55 35.50
C PRO A 6 -24.99 9.19 36.24
N ALA A 7 -26.07 8.63 36.76
CA ALA A 7 -26.08 7.32 37.42
C ALA A 7 -26.23 6.13 36.46
N ALA A 8 -26.47 6.37 35.15
CA ALA A 8 -26.62 5.28 34.17
C ALA A 8 -25.27 4.80 33.58
N ALA A 9 -24.17 5.48 33.86
CA ALA A 9 -22.86 5.18 33.30
C ALA A 9 -22.14 3.99 34.01
N ASP A 10 -22.59 3.57 35.18
CA ASP A 10 -21.90 2.57 36.02
C ASP A 10 -22.54 1.15 36.03
N LEU A 11 -23.49 0.85 35.15
CA LEU A 11 -24.29 -0.40 35.23
C LEU A 11 -23.73 -1.56 34.42
N TYR A 12 -22.64 -1.39 33.67
CA TYR A 12 -22.01 -2.50 32.94
C TYR A 12 -20.66 -2.85 33.54
N PRO A 13 -20.41 -4.14 33.87
CA PRO A 13 -19.09 -4.54 34.35
C PRO A 13 -18.05 -4.18 33.28
N VAL A 14 -17.04 -3.42 33.70
CA VAL A 14 -15.85 -3.17 32.87
C VAL A 14 -15.07 -4.47 32.82
N GLY A 15 -14.96 -5.08 31.65
CA GLY A 15 -14.16 -6.26 31.41
C GLY A 15 -12.65 -5.98 31.55
N PRO A 16 -11.80 -6.94 31.27
CA PRO A 16 -10.35 -6.78 31.37
C PRO A 16 -9.88 -5.58 30.54
N VAL A 17 -8.98 -4.79 31.11
CA VAL A 17 -8.33 -3.67 30.46
C VAL A 17 -6.97 -4.15 29.98
N VAL A 18 -6.73 -4.09 28.66
CA VAL A 18 -5.42 -4.32 28.07
C VAL A 18 -4.80 -2.98 27.74
N ARG A 19 -3.59 -2.74 28.19
CA ARG A 19 -2.84 -1.50 27.89
C ARG A 19 -1.50 -1.87 27.26
N THR A 20 -1.23 -1.23 26.14
CA THR A 20 0.03 -1.33 25.41
C THR A 20 0.72 0.04 25.37
N ASP A 21 1.76 0.20 24.59
CA ASP A 21 2.50 1.46 24.52
C ASP A 21 1.67 2.60 23.89
N HIS A 22 0.81 2.28 22.93
CA HIS A 22 0.02 3.29 22.19
C HIS A 22 -1.50 3.14 22.36
N PHE A 23 -1.99 2.01 22.90
CA PHE A 23 -3.42 1.70 22.91
C PHE A 23 -3.92 1.20 24.26
N CYS A 24 -5.22 1.35 24.46
CA CYS A 24 -5.93 0.72 25.56
C CYS A 24 -7.23 0.10 25.03
N LEU A 25 -7.43 -1.19 25.35
CA LEU A 25 -8.66 -1.92 25.04
C LEU A 25 -9.48 -2.10 26.31
N THR A 26 -10.74 -1.75 26.26
CA THR A 26 -11.68 -1.92 27.35
C THR A 26 -12.92 -2.65 26.84
N GLU A 27 -13.33 -3.70 27.50
CA GLU A 27 -14.58 -4.39 27.19
C GLU A 27 -15.74 -3.76 27.97
N ARG A 28 -16.77 -3.32 27.25
CA ARG A 28 -18.03 -2.82 27.83
C ARG A 28 -19.21 -3.41 27.10
N GLY A 29 -20.05 -4.16 27.82
CA GLY A 29 -21.30 -4.70 27.27
C GLY A 29 -21.10 -5.57 26.02
N GLY A 30 -20.04 -6.39 25.96
CA GLY A 30 -19.68 -7.26 24.83
C GLY A 30 -19.10 -6.50 23.62
N ARG A 31 -18.69 -5.25 23.79
CA ARG A 31 -17.98 -4.45 22.78
C ARG A 31 -16.59 -4.12 23.29
N ILE A 32 -15.62 -4.19 22.37
CA ILE A 32 -14.26 -3.73 22.64
C ILE A 32 -14.17 -2.27 22.19
N GLU A 33 -13.84 -1.39 23.13
CA GLU A 33 -13.46 -0.01 22.87
C GLU A 33 -11.94 0.05 22.78
N VAL A 34 -11.44 0.64 21.70
CA VAL A 34 -10.02 0.94 21.50
C VAL A 34 -9.82 2.44 21.68
N THR A 35 -9.00 2.82 22.64
CA THR A 35 -8.54 4.20 22.82
C THR A 35 -7.04 4.27 22.59
N HIS A 36 -6.52 5.41 22.19
CA HIS A 36 -5.10 5.62 21.92
C HIS A 36 -4.68 7.01 22.43
N TRP A 37 -3.36 7.22 22.50
CA TRP A 37 -2.76 8.52 22.86
C TRP A 37 -1.75 9.02 21.83
N LEU A 38 -1.92 8.59 20.56
CA LEU A 38 -1.17 9.13 19.44
C LEU A 38 -1.54 10.59 19.19
N TYR A 39 -0.54 11.40 18.93
CA TYR A 39 -0.69 12.78 18.54
C TYR A 39 -0.70 12.93 17.00
N PRO A 40 -1.20 14.06 16.45
CA PRO A 40 -1.27 14.26 15.00
C PRO A 40 0.08 14.18 14.28
N ASP A 41 1.20 14.51 14.92
CA ASP A 41 2.55 14.39 14.37
C ASP A 41 3.08 12.95 14.31
N GLN A 42 2.50 12.05 15.07
CA GLN A 42 2.78 10.60 15.06
C GLN A 42 1.85 9.82 14.11
N LEU A 43 0.91 10.50 13.47
CA LEU A 43 -0.09 9.87 12.64
C LEU A 43 0.44 9.67 11.23
N ASP A 44 0.96 8.49 10.95
CA ASP A 44 1.47 8.07 9.64
C ASP A 44 1.25 6.55 9.41
N ASN A 45 1.80 5.98 8.33
CA ASN A 45 1.56 4.58 7.96
C ASN A 45 2.23 3.56 8.89
N ASP A 46 3.12 3.95 9.79
CA ASP A 46 3.63 3.04 10.84
C ASP A 46 2.56 2.68 11.86
N LEU A 47 1.44 3.41 11.88
CA LEU A 47 0.23 2.97 12.58
C LEU A 47 -0.17 1.54 12.22
N ALA A 48 0.08 1.08 10.98
CA ALA A 48 -0.21 -0.30 10.60
C ALA A 48 0.64 -1.30 11.38
N GLY A 49 1.94 -1.04 11.52
CA GLY A 49 2.86 -1.84 12.33
C GLY A 49 2.49 -1.81 13.81
N MET A 50 2.24 -0.63 14.37
CA MET A 50 1.81 -0.47 15.77
C MET A 50 0.56 -1.32 16.08
N LEU A 51 -0.47 -1.24 15.23
CA LEU A 51 -1.66 -2.06 15.40
C LEU A 51 -1.37 -3.54 15.29
N ALA A 52 -0.60 -3.95 14.27
CA ALA A 52 -0.25 -5.35 14.03
C ALA A 52 0.48 -5.94 15.25
N GLU A 53 1.50 -5.27 15.77
CA GLU A 53 2.34 -5.76 16.86
C GLU A 53 1.64 -5.68 18.22
N GLU A 54 0.97 -4.58 18.52
CA GLU A 54 0.42 -4.35 19.86
C GLU A 54 -0.95 -4.98 20.07
N LEU A 55 -1.77 -5.10 19.02
CA LEU A 55 -3.16 -5.53 19.16
C LEU A 55 -3.49 -6.84 18.46
N PHE A 56 -2.89 -7.11 17.31
CA PHE A 56 -3.25 -8.28 16.48
C PHE A 56 -2.32 -9.48 16.72
N ALA A 57 -1.00 -9.30 16.74
CA ALA A 57 -0.05 -10.38 17.01
C ALA A 57 -0.25 -11.03 18.38
N PRO A 58 -0.54 -10.29 19.47
CA PRO A 58 -0.88 -10.88 20.76
C PRO A 58 -2.28 -11.55 20.80
N GLY A 59 -3.10 -11.36 19.76
CA GLY A 59 -4.44 -11.95 19.65
C GLY A 59 -5.54 -11.20 20.40
N TRP A 60 -5.32 -9.94 20.80
CA TRP A 60 -6.35 -9.12 21.44
C TRP A 60 -7.46 -8.75 20.45
N LEU A 61 -7.09 -8.52 19.20
CA LEU A 61 -8.00 -8.32 18.07
C LEU A 61 -7.64 -9.27 16.93
N SER A 62 -8.59 -9.53 16.03
CA SER A 62 -8.37 -10.40 14.88
C SER A 62 -9.23 -10.01 13.70
N GLY A 63 -8.78 -10.38 12.50
CA GLY A 63 -9.49 -10.21 11.23
C GLY A 63 -9.24 -8.87 10.55
N VAL A 64 -9.16 -8.92 9.21
CA VAL A 64 -8.84 -7.77 8.34
C VAL A 64 -9.85 -6.64 8.49
N GLU A 65 -11.16 -6.95 8.53
CA GLU A 65 -12.21 -5.93 8.72
C GLU A 65 -12.08 -5.19 10.07
N THR A 66 -11.64 -5.90 11.12
CA THR A 66 -11.38 -5.29 12.43
C THR A 66 -10.16 -4.38 12.35
N PHE A 67 -9.11 -4.82 11.66
CA PHE A 67 -7.90 -4.03 11.44
C PHE A 67 -8.23 -2.71 10.74
N GLU A 68 -8.91 -2.75 9.60
CA GLU A 68 -9.30 -1.57 8.83
C GLU A 68 -10.17 -0.61 9.65
N ARG A 69 -11.10 -1.15 10.45
CA ARG A 69 -11.98 -0.34 11.29
C ARG A 69 -11.22 0.37 12.39
N VAL A 70 -10.31 -0.33 13.08
CA VAL A 70 -9.49 0.26 14.14
C VAL A 70 -8.55 1.30 13.55
N PHE A 71 -7.84 0.96 12.48
CA PHE A 71 -6.96 1.87 11.75
C PHE A 71 -7.68 3.17 11.38
N THR A 72 -8.81 3.04 10.69
CA THR A 72 -9.63 4.20 10.29
C THR A 72 -10.13 4.99 11.49
N GLY A 73 -10.52 4.30 12.56
CA GLY A 73 -10.97 4.92 13.81
C GLY A 73 -9.88 5.75 14.45
N VAL A 74 -8.67 5.22 14.57
CA VAL A 74 -7.49 5.94 15.12
C VAL A 74 -7.19 7.17 14.28
N VAL A 75 -7.04 7.03 12.96
CA VAL A 75 -6.77 8.18 12.08
C VAL A 75 -7.80 9.29 12.28
N ARG A 76 -9.08 8.95 12.28
CA ARG A 76 -10.18 9.94 12.38
C ARG A 76 -10.37 10.55 13.76
N SER A 77 -9.80 9.97 14.79
CA SER A 77 -9.90 10.47 16.17
C SER A 77 -8.75 11.40 16.56
N CYS A 78 -7.65 11.45 15.79
CA CYS A 78 -6.52 12.31 16.07
C CYS A 78 -6.81 13.82 15.78
N VAL A 79 -7.76 14.11 14.88
CA VAL A 79 -8.11 15.47 14.47
C VAL A 79 -9.62 15.55 14.26
N ASP A 80 -10.25 16.64 14.69
CA ASP A 80 -11.73 16.80 14.63
C ASP A 80 -12.30 16.77 13.20
N ASP A 81 -11.59 17.35 12.23
CA ASP A 81 -11.98 17.30 10.82
C ASP A 81 -11.45 16.02 10.16
N PRO A 82 -12.35 15.13 9.67
CA PRO A 82 -11.93 13.85 9.09
C PRO A 82 -11.03 13.98 7.85
N LEU A 83 -11.23 14.99 7.01
CA LEU A 83 -10.39 15.20 5.84
C LEU A 83 -8.99 15.70 6.26
N LEU A 84 -8.94 16.61 7.22
CA LEU A 84 -7.68 17.10 7.78
C LEU A 84 -6.91 15.96 8.46
N ALA A 85 -7.58 15.06 9.19
CA ALA A 85 -6.96 13.88 9.78
C ALA A 85 -6.27 13.02 8.72
N TRP A 86 -6.95 12.70 7.64
CA TRP A 86 -6.37 11.95 6.53
C TRP A 86 -5.26 12.74 5.81
N CYS A 87 -5.43 14.03 5.58
CA CYS A 87 -4.37 14.86 5.00
C CYS A 87 -3.11 14.89 5.86
N THR A 88 -3.27 14.89 7.19
CA THR A 88 -2.15 14.78 8.15
C THR A 88 -1.47 13.42 8.03
N PHE A 89 -2.23 12.33 8.06
CA PHE A 89 -1.73 10.97 7.87
C PHE A 89 -0.91 10.83 6.58
N TYR A 90 -1.46 11.24 5.44
CA TYR A 90 -0.75 11.19 4.16
C TYR A 90 0.47 12.12 4.13
N GLY A 91 0.34 13.31 4.71
CA GLY A 91 1.43 14.28 4.78
C GLY A 91 2.63 13.74 5.54
N ASN A 92 2.39 13.20 6.73
CA ASN A 92 3.42 12.62 7.58
C ASN A 92 4.07 11.40 6.92
N THR A 93 3.24 10.46 6.40
CA THR A 93 3.73 9.27 5.70
C THR A 93 4.66 9.64 4.54
N LEU A 94 4.22 10.53 3.64
CA LEU A 94 5.04 10.93 2.50
C LEU A 94 6.29 11.73 2.91
N ALA A 95 6.22 12.49 3.99
CA ALA A 95 7.39 13.20 4.53
C ALA A 95 8.44 12.20 5.06
N ARG A 96 8.01 11.17 5.79
CA ARG A 96 8.90 10.13 6.31
C ARG A 96 9.47 9.25 5.20
N VAL A 97 8.66 8.84 4.21
CA VAL A 97 9.16 8.14 3.01
C VAL A 97 10.32 8.91 2.38
N ARG A 98 10.18 10.23 2.22
CA ARG A 98 11.25 11.07 1.66
C ARG A 98 12.45 11.24 2.62
N GLN A 99 12.22 11.17 3.91
CA GLN A 99 13.29 11.17 4.90
C GLN A 99 14.13 9.91 4.78
N CYS A 100 13.51 8.72 4.68
CA CYS A 100 14.20 7.45 4.44
C CYS A 100 15.07 7.51 3.17
N TRP A 101 14.61 8.16 2.11
CA TRP A 101 15.41 8.31 0.89
C TRP A 101 16.65 9.21 1.06
N ARG A 102 16.59 10.21 1.94
CA ARG A 102 17.74 11.12 2.19
C ARG A 102 18.76 10.51 3.12
N THR A 103 18.35 9.63 4.01
CA THR A 103 19.18 9.03 5.05
C THR A 103 18.99 7.51 5.10
N PRO A 104 19.34 6.77 4.02
CA PRO A 104 19.05 5.35 3.93
C PRO A 104 19.75 4.50 5.00
N ASP A 105 20.87 4.99 5.55
CA ASP A 105 21.67 4.30 6.58
C ASP A 105 21.40 4.86 8.00
N ALA A 106 20.44 5.77 8.17
CA ALA A 106 20.09 6.24 9.50
C ALA A 106 19.43 5.10 10.29
N PRO A 107 19.79 4.89 11.56
CA PRO A 107 19.02 3.98 12.41
C PRO A 107 17.56 4.43 12.37
N ASP A 108 16.67 3.53 12.03
CA ASP A 108 15.25 3.78 12.19
C ASP A 108 14.98 3.73 13.71
N ASP A 109 14.87 4.90 14.34
CA ASP A 109 14.57 5.01 15.77
C ASP A 109 13.13 4.59 16.10
N HIS A 110 12.36 4.18 15.08
CA HIS A 110 10.99 3.72 15.22
C HIS A 110 10.94 2.19 15.24
N GLU A 111 10.36 1.64 16.30
CA GLU A 111 10.16 0.18 16.46
C GLU A 111 9.25 -0.43 15.39
N HIS A 112 8.48 0.40 14.68
CA HIS A 112 7.50 -0.02 13.67
C HIS A 112 7.90 0.49 12.29
N THR A 113 8.37 -0.39 11.43
CA THR A 113 9.13 -0.06 10.21
C THR A 113 8.33 -0.15 8.90
N THR A 114 6.98 -0.10 8.93
CA THR A 114 6.16 -0.20 7.70
C THR A 114 6.57 0.84 6.65
N ILE A 115 6.85 2.08 7.06
CA ILE A 115 7.34 3.13 6.14
C ILE A 115 8.78 2.82 5.71
N GLY A 116 9.63 2.37 6.63
CA GLY A 116 11.00 1.97 6.33
C GLY A 116 11.08 0.86 5.28
N GLU A 117 10.19 -0.11 5.33
CA GLU A 117 10.08 -1.20 4.36
C GLU A 117 9.57 -0.72 2.98
N LEU A 118 8.56 0.15 2.96
CA LEU A 118 7.94 0.65 1.72
C LEU A 118 8.76 1.74 1.03
N ALA A 119 9.50 2.56 1.76
CA ALA A 119 10.23 3.69 1.20
C ALA A 119 11.23 3.28 0.10
N PRO A 120 12.10 2.26 0.27
CA PRO A 120 13.00 1.81 -0.79
C PRO A 120 12.25 1.18 -1.98
N VAL A 121 11.11 0.52 -1.74
CA VAL A 121 10.25 -0.02 -2.80
C VAL A 121 9.71 1.12 -3.67
N TYR A 122 9.18 2.18 -3.07
CA TYR A 122 8.70 3.34 -3.82
C TYR A 122 9.83 4.07 -4.55
N ALA A 123 11.00 4.23 -3.93
CA ALA A 123 12.16 4.82 -4.60
C ALA A 123 12.54 4.04 -5.86
N HIS A 124 12.57 2.72 -5.77
CA HIS A 124 12.89 1.85 -6.90
C HIS A 124 11.79 1.85 -7.98
N ALA A 125 10.52 1.81 -7.59
CA ALA A 125 9.40 1.95 -8.52
C ALA A 125 9.49 3.27 -9.32
N LEU A 126 9.79 4.39 -8.65
CA LEU A 126 9.97 5.69 -9.29
C LEU A 126 11.16 5.73 -10.27
N GLN A 127 12.20 4.92 -10.07
CA GLN A 127 13.32 4.78 -11.01
C GLN A 127 12.93 3.95 -12.24
N LEU A 128 12.15 2.89 -12.05
CA LEU A 128 11.74 1.98 -13.12
C LEU A 128 10.60 2.52 -13.99
N ILE A 129 9.71 3.35 -13.42
CA ILE A 129 8.54 3.91 -14.11
C ILE A 129 8.94 5.21 -14.81
N PRO A 130 8.97 5.29 -16.15
CA PRO A 130 9.23 6.52 -16.87
C PRO A 130 8.12 7.57 -16.69
N ALA A 131 8.42 8.83 -17.01
CA ALA A 131 7.37 9.84 -17.16
C ALA A 131 6.43 9.44 -18.30
N GLY A 132 5.15 9.80 -18.20
CA GLY A 132 4.11 9.44 -19.16
C GLY A 132 2.80 9.08 -18.49
N GLN A 133 1.94 8.35 -19.20
CA GLN A 133 0.66 7.89 -18.67
C GLN A 133 0.84 6.58 -17.88
N VAL A 134 0.62 6.63 -16.57
CA VAL A 134 0.80 5.51 -15.66
C VAL A 134 -0.55 5.08 -15.08
N LEU A 135 -0.79 3.76 -15.07
CA LEU A 135 -1.84 3.14 -14.29
C LEU A 135 -1.21 2.34 -13.15
N ASP A 136 -1.59 2.65 -11.93
CA ASP A 136 -1.22 1.89 -10.74
C ASP A 136 -2.38 0.98 -10.32
N ILE A 137 -2.13 -0.32 -10.22
CA ILE A 137 -3.14 -1.34 -9.93
C ILE A 137 -2.98 -1.82 -8.49
N GLY A 138 -4.09 -1.84 -7.72
CA GLY A 138 -4.06 -2.18 -6.31
C GLY A 138 -3.42 -1.09 -5.46
N SER A 139 -3.79 0.15 -5.76
CA SER A 139 -3.13 1.34 -5.17
C SER A 139 -3.32 1.50 -3.67
N CYS A 140 -4.27 0.83 -3.05
CA CYS A 140 -4.60 0.94 -1.62
C CYS A 140 -4.78 2.42 -1.21
N PHE A 141 -3.93 2.95 -0.32
CA PHE A 141 -3.91 4.37 0.03
C PHE A 141 -3.41 5.29 -1.09
N GLY A 142 -2.71 4.78 -2.09
CA GLY A 142 -2.23 5.56 -3.23
C GLY A 142 -1.00 6.42 -2.95
N PHE A 143 -0.10 6.01 -2.06
CA PHE A 143 1.16 6.72 -1.82
C PHE A 143 2.03 6.77 -3.08
N LEU A 144 2.20 5.64 -3.78
CA LEU A 144 2.93 5.63 -5.06
C LEU A 144 2.27 6.50 -6.13
N PRO A 145 0.95 6.45 -6.38
CA PRO A 145 0.25 7.39 -7.24
C PRO A 145 0.50 8.87 -6.91
N LEU A 146 0.49 9.25 -5.63
CA LEU A 146 0.78 10.63 -5.21
C LEU A 146 2.22 11.03 -5.53
N LEU A 147 3.20 10.15 -5.25
CA LEU A 147 4.60 10.38 -5.56
C LEU A 147 4.86 10.49 -7.07
N LEU A 148 4.18 9.68 -7.88
CA LEU A 148 4.23 9.74 -9.34
C LEU A 148 3.60 11.03 -9.87
N ALA A 149 2.49 11.48 -9.29
CA ALA A 149 1.78 12.69 -9.70
C ALA A 149 2.56 13.99 -9.41
N GLU A 150 3.55 13.96 -8.53
CA GLU A 150 4.46 15.09 -8.29
C GLU A 150 5.52 15.24 -9.40
N ARG A 151 5.69 14.21 -10.25
CA ARG A 151 6.71 14.22 -11.30
C ARG A 151 6.22 14.99 -12.54
N PRO A 152 7.06 15.83 -13.15
CA PRO A 152 6.71 16.50 -14.40
C PRO A 152 6.35 15.51 -15.51
N ALA A 153 5.43 15.89 -16.38
CA ALA A 153 4.99 15.11 -17.54
C ALA A 153 4.50 13.69 -17.20
N THR A 154 3.99 13.48 -15.98
CA THR A 154 3.41 12.20 -15.55
C THR A 154 1.91 12.40 -15.29
N THR A 155 1.09 11.56 -15.91
CA THR A 155 -0.35 11.48 -15.68
C THR A 155 -0.66 10.16 -14.99
N VAL A 156 -1.31 10.21 -13.84
CA VAL A 156 -1.50 9.03 -12.98
C VAL A 156 -2.97 8.69 -12.86
N THR A 157 -3.26 7.42 -13.03
CA THR A 157 -4.53 6.81 -12.64
C THR A 157 -4.24 5.70 -11.64
N ALA A 158 -4.90 5.77 -10.49
CA ALA A 158 -4.87 4.74 -9.46
C ALA A 158 -6.10 3.84 -9.57
N SER A 159 -5.96 2.54 -9.35
CA SER A 159 -7.09 1.62 -9.32
C SER A 159 -7.06 0.69 -8.11
N ASP A 160 -8.23 0.42 -7.56
CA ASP A 160 -8.41 -0.48 -6.43
C ASP A 160 -9.85 -1.03 -6.39
N LEU A 161 -10.07 -2.17 -5.71
CA LEU A 161 -11.40 -2.69 -5.40
C LEU A 161 -12.14 -1.80 -4.42
N SER A 162 -11.42 -1.14 -3.51
CA SER A 162 -11.99 -0.29 -2.46
C SER A 162 -12.43 1.06 -3.00
N GLY A 163 -13.72 1.23 -3.25
CA GLY A 163 -14.28 2.54 -3.59
C GLY A 163 -14.07 3.58 -2.48
N GLY A 164 -13.91 3.15 -1.22
CA GLY A 164 -13.58 4.01 -0.09
C GLY A 164 -12.18 4.60 -0.23
N ALA A 165 -11.18 3.75 -0.47
CA ALA A 165 -9.79 4.16 -0.68
C ALA A 165 -9.65 5.11 -1.89
N MET A 166 -10.31 4.80 -2.99
CA MET A 166 -10.29 5.64 -4.19
C MET A 166 -10.92 7.01 -3.99
N ARG A 167 -12.04 7.11 -3.28
CA ARG A 167 -12.62 8.41 -2.90
C ARG A 167 -11.71 9.21 -1.96
N LEU A 168 -11.09 8.54 -1.00
CA LEU A 168 -10.15 9.16 -0.08
C LEU A 168 -8.94 9.72 -0.82
N LEU A 169 -8.31 8.89 -1.69
CA LEU A 169 -7.19 9.31 -2.51
C LEU A 169 -7.54 10.53 -3.38
N THR A 170 -8.71 10.54 -4.01
CA THR A 170 -9.19 11.68 -4.79
C THR A 170 -9.26 12.95 -3.96
N ALA A 171 -9.83 12.86 -2.74
CA ALA A 171 -9.96 14.02 -1.84
C ALA A 171 -8.59 14.53 -1.36
N VAL A 172 -7.70 13.62 -0.97
CA VAL A 172 -6.35 13.97 -0.52
C VAL A 172 -5.51 14.55 -1.67
N ALA A 173 -5.55 13.95 -2.86
CA ALA A 173 -4.85 14.48 -4.03
C ALA A 173 -5.30 15.91 -4.35
N ALA A 174 -6.63 16.16 -4.36
CA ALA A 174 -7.18 17.49 -4.59
C ALA A 174 -6.73 18.49 -3.51
N ALA A 175 -6.75 18.12 -2.22
CA ALA A 175 -6.29 18.95 -1.12
C ALA A 175 -4.79 19.30 -1.22
N ARG A 176 -4.00 18.43 -1.86
CA ARG A 176 -2.56 18.63 -2.12
C ARG A 176 -2.27 19.33 -3.46
N GLY A 177 -3.30 19.67 -4.24
CA GLY A 177 -3.12 20.26 -5.57
C GLY A 177 -2.57 19.31 -6.63
N LEU A 178 -2.67 17.99 -6.42
CA LEU A 178 -2.21 16.96 -7.33
C LEU A 178 -3.36 16.42 -8.20
N GLN A 179 -3.02 16.04 -9.43
CA GLN A 179 -3.96 15.44 -10.37
C GLN A 179 -3.77 13.93 -10.39
N VAL A 180 -4.66 13.20 -9.72
CA VAL A 180 -4.72 11.72 -9.71
C VAL A 180 -6.14 11.31 -10.10
N SER A 181 -6.29 10.58 -11.19
CA SER A 181 -7.54 9.94 -11.56
C SER A 181 -7.70 8.63 -10.79
N THR A 182 -8.92 8.21 -10.52
CA THR A 182 -9.17 6.95 -9.79
C THR A 182 -10.17 6.07 -10.51
N LEU A 183 -9.96 4.75 -10.46
CA LEU A 183 -10.85 3.72 -10.97
C LEU A 183 -11.18 2.72 -9.86
N VAL A 184 -12.45 2.37 -9.71
CA VAL A 184 -12.86 1.27 -8.82
C VAL A 184 -13.12 0.04 -9.69
N CYS A 185 -12.23 -0.94 -9.63
CA CYS A 185 -12.34 -2.13 -10.46
C CYS A 185 -11.53 -3.31 -9.89
N ASP A 186 -11.83 -4.51 -10.37
CA ASP A 186 -10.99 -5.68 -10.19
C ASP A 186 -9.71 -5.53 -11.02
N ALA A 187 -8.56 -5.80 -10.40
CA ALA A 187 -7.24 -5.78 -11.03
C ALA A 187 -7.12 -6.72 -12.26
N ALA A 188 -7.89 -7.81 -12.28
CA ALA A 188 -7.95 -8.74 -13.40
C ALA A 188 -8.95 -8.31 -14.51
N ARG A 189 -9.67 -7.19 -14.33
CA ARG A 189 -10.66 -6.69 -15.28
C ARG A 189 -10.79 -5.18 -15.23
N ILE A 190 -9.89 -4.48 -15.87
CA ILE A 190 -9.81 -3.01 -15.85
C ILE A 190 -10.63 -2.43 -17.00
N PRO A 191 -11.57 -1.51 -16.75
CA PRO A 191 -12.51 -1.00 -17.74
C PRO A 191 -11.89 0.08 -18.65
N VAL A 192 -10.73 -0.22 -19.25
CA VAL A 192 -10.05 0.65 -20.21
C VAL A 192 -9.63 -0.14 -21.45
N PRO A 193 -9.41 0.51 -22.60
CA PRO A 193 -8.96 -0.13 -23.83
C PRO A 193 -7.56 -0.76 -23.70
N ASP A 194 -7.23 -1.66 -24.64
CA ASP A 194 -5.88 -2.20 -24.82
C ASP A 194 -4.87 -1.07 -25.06
N GLY A 195 -3.70 -1.16 -24.44
CA GLY A 195 -2.64 -0.17 -24.60
C GLY A 195 -3.04 1.23 -24.12
N TRP A 196 -3.90 1.33 -23.12
CA TRP A 196 -4.39 2.61 -22.63
C TRP A 196 -3.32 3.39 -21.85
N ALA A 197 -2.50 2.75 -21.04
CA ALA A 197 -1.41 3.36 -20.29
C ALA A 197 -0.05 3.07 -20.95
N GLU A 198 0.93 3.94 -20.81
CA GLU A 198 2.30 3.68 -21.24
C GLU A 198 2.97 2.67 -20.33
N THR A 199 2.79 2.85 -19.02
CA THR A 199 3.28 1.95 -17.98
C THR A 199 2.16 1.56 -17.03
N VAL A 200 2.17 0.30 -16.61
CA VAL A 200 1.30 -0.23 -15.55
C VAL A 200 2.18 -0.70 -14.39
N SER A 201 1.86 -0.26 -13.17
CA SER A 201 2.49 -0.74 -11.93
C SER A 201 1.55 -1.67 -11.16
N VAL A 202 2.13 -2.72 -10.56
CA VAL A 202 1.47 -3.71 -9.70
C VAL A 202 2.39 -3.92 -8.50
N ILE A 203 2.29 -3.06 -7.52
CA ILE A 203 3.21 -3.00 -6.38
C ILE A 203 2.51 -3.53 -5.14
N HIS A 204 3.03 -4.61 -4.55
CA HIS A 204 2.49 -5.24 -3.35
C HIS A 204 0.98 -5.56 -3.46
N LEU A 205 0.61 -6.24 -4.54
CA LEU A 205 -0.76 -6.70 -4.79
C LEU A 205 -0.84 -8.24 -4.89
N LEU A 206 0.17 -8.88 -5.50
CA LEU A 206 0.04 -10.29 -5.88
C LEU A 206 0.05 -11.22 -4.67
N GLU A 207 0.61 -10.82 -3.54
CA GLU A 207 0.59 -11.54 -2.27
C GLU A 207 -0.81 -11.65 -1.65
N HIS A 208 -1.73 -10.78 -2.04
CA HIS A 208 -3.11 -10.75 -1.55
C HIS A 208 -4.08 -11.62 -2.36
N VAL A 209 -3.63 -12.18 -3.49
CA VAL A 209 -4.53 -12.90 -4.41
C VAL A 209 -4.06 -14.33 -4.69
N SER A 210 -5.00 -15.19 -5.09
CA SER A 210 -4.67 -16.57 -5.49
C SER A 210 -3.74 -16.59 -6.72
N PRO A 211 -2.98 -17.67 -6.93
CA PRO A 211 -2.07 -17.80 -8.08
C PRO A 211 -2.73 -17.59 -9.45
N ASP A 212 -3.95 -18.09 -9.64
CA ASP A 212 -4.66 -17.93 -10.90
C ASP A 212 -5.18 -16.51 -11.10
N HIS A 213 -5.65 -15.87 -10.03
CA HIS A 213 -6.06 -14.47 -10.09
C HIS A 213 -4.84 -13.56 -10.32
N GLY A 214 -3.70 -13.83 -9.67
CA GLY A 214 -2.44 -13.09 -9.90
C GLY A 214 -1.97 -13.17 -11.36
N LEU A 215 -2.07 -14.34 -12.00
CA LEU A 215 -1.78 -14.45 -13.42
C LEU A 215 -2.78 -13.68 -14.29
N ALA A 216 -4.06 -13.66 -13.91
CA ALA A 216 -5.07 -12.87 -14.62
C ALA A 216 -4.77 -11.37 -14.49
N VAL A 217 -4.35 -10.89 -13.31
CA VAL A 217 -3.90 -9.51 -13.08
C VAL A 217 -2.72 -9.15 -14.00
N ILE A 218 -1.70 -10.01 -14.10
CA ILE A 218 -0.54 -9.75 -14.98
C ILE A 218 -0.95 -9.70 -16.45
N ARG A 219 -1.83 -10.59 -16.91
CA ARG A 219 -2.35 -10.56 -18.28
C ARG A 219 -3.15 -9.29 -18.58
N GLU A 220 -3.94 -8.85 -17.62
CA GLU A 220 -4.71 -7.62 -17.74
C GLU A 220 -3.79 -6.39 -17.71
N ALA A 221 -2.79 -6.36 -16.84
CA ALA A 221 -1.76 -5.32 -16.84
C ALA A 221 -1.04 -5.22 -18.20
N LEU A 222 -0.67 -6.37 -18.79
CA LEU A 222 -0.04 -6.43 -20.11
C LEU A 222 -0.98 -5.99 -21.25
N ARG A 223 -2.27 -6.29 -21.16
CA ARG A 223 -3.29 -5.80 -22.11
C ARG A 223 -3.40 -4.27 -22.09
N VAL A 224 -3.37 -3.70 -20.87
CA VAL A 224 -3.54 -2.25 -20.68
C VAL A 224 -2.26 -1.48 -20.95
N ALA A 225 -1.08 -2.06 -20.72
CA ALA A 225 0.20 -1.41 -20.92
C ALA A 225 0.57 -1.35 -22.42
N ARG A 226 1.11 -0.21 -22.85
CA ARG A 226 1.76 -0.06 -24.16
C ARG A 226 3.21 -0.51 -24.17
N HIS A 227 3.93 -0.24 -23.08
CA HIS A 227 5.38 -0.40 -23.07
C HIS A 227 5.87 -1.25 -21.91
N LEU A 228 5.40 -1.01 -20.69
CA LEU A 228 6.01 -1.56 -19.50
C LEU A 228 4.98 -2.00 -18.46
N VAL A 229 5.21 -3.16 -17.85
CA VAL A 229 4.54 -3.57 -16.61
C VAL A 229 5.61 -3.75 -15.55
N VAL A 230 5.48 -3.05 -14.43
CA VAL A 230 6.39 -3.11 -13.29
C VAL A 230 5.68 -3.76 -12.12
N VAL A 231 6.19 -4.90 -11.68
CA VAL A 231 5.61 -5.68 -10.58
C VAL A 231 6.62 -5.75 -9.45
N ALA A 232 6.15 -5.53 -8.22
CA ALA A 232 6.93 -5.80 -7.01
C ALA A 232 6.12 -6.62 -6.02
N VAL A 233 6.80 -7.52 -5.31
CA VAL A 233 6.24 -8.33 -4.22
C VAL A 233 7.21 -8.35 -3.05
N PRO A 234 6.74 -8.40 -1.80
CA PRO A 234 7.60 -8.61 -0.65
C PRO A 234 8.17 -10.03 -0.67
N PHE A 235 9.35 -10.23 -0.06
CA PHE A 235 9.84 -11.54 0.28
C PHE A 235 9.63 -11.77 1.76
N GLU A 236 8.82 -12.75 2.08
CA GLU A 236 8.42 -13.12 3.43
C GLU A 236 8.65 -14.62 3.63
N ASP A 237 8.99 -15.04 4.83
CA ASP A 237 9.09 -16.47 5.18
C ASP A 237 7.71 -17.14 5.26
N GLU A 238 6.72 -16.41 5.81
CA GLU A 238 5.32 -16.82 5.92
C GLU A 238 4.39 -15.64 5.56
N PRO A 239 3.16 -15.90 5.06
CA PRO A 239 2.23 -14.81 4.73
C PRO A 239 1.83 -13.99 5.95
N THR A 240 1.98 -12.69 5.90
CA THR A 240 1.58 -11.78 6.99
C THR A 240 0.06 -11.61 7.02
N ALA A 241 -0.60 -12.44 7.79
CA ALA A 241 -2.06 -12.51 7.85
C ALA A 241 -2.74 -11.20 8.31
N SER A 242 -2.07 -10.38 9.15
CA SER A 242 -2.58 -9.06 9.58
C SER A 242 -2.71 -8.08 8.42
N TYR A 243 -1.88 -8.22 7.39
CA TYR A 243 -1.96 -7.42 6.15
C TYR A 243 -2.81 -8.09 5.06
N GLY A 244 -3.35 -9.29 5.33
CA GLY A 244 -4.18 -10.01 4.37
C GLY A 244 -3.38 -10.74 3.29
N HIS A 245 -2.09 -11.00 3.54
CA HIS A 245 -1.28 -11.83 2.65
C HIS A 245 -1.76 -13.28 2.70
N VAL A 246 -1.93 -13.89 1.54
CA VAL A 246 -2.38 -15.28 1.39
C VAL A 246 -1.29 -16.18 0.82
N ARG A 247 -0.16 -15.61 0.43
CA ARG A 247 0.98 -16.33 -0.14
C ARG A 247 2.26 -15.53 -0.06
N VAL A 248 3.37 -16.23 -0.14
CA VAL A 248 4.72 -15.67 -0.27
C VAL A 248 5.24 -15.80 -1.70
N TYR A 249 6.27 -15.04 -2.02
CA TYR A 249 6.99 -15.10 -3.29
C TYR A 249 8.49 -15.24 -3.07
N ASP A 250 9.13 -15.88 -4.06
CA ASP A 250 10.57 -15.86 -4.29
C ASP A 250 10.87 -15.51 -5.77
N LEU A 251 12.12 -15.32 -6.12
CA LEU A 251 12.51 -15.01 -7.51
C LEU A 251 12.13 -16.12 -8.50
N ARG A 252 12.12 -17.39 -8.07
CA ARG A 252 11.73 -18.52 -8.92
C ARG A 252 10.25 -18.43 -9.27
N GLN A 253 9.40 -18.19 -8.27
CA GLN A 253 7.93 -18.06 -8.47
C GLN A 253 7.60 -16.84 -9.35
N LEU A 254 8.32 -15.72 -9.18
CA LEU A 254 8.20 -14.57 -10.08
C LEU A 254 8.65 -14.91 -11.51
N GLY A 255 9.71 -15.70 -11.68
CA GLY A 255 10.17 -16.19 -12.98
C GLY A 255 9.12 -17.06 -13.66
N GLU A 256 8.54 -18.01 -12.94
CA GLU A 256 7.44 -18.85 -13.43
C GLU A 256 6.23 -17.99 -13.87
N LEU A 257 5.92 -16.92 -13.14
CA LEU A 257 4.86 -15.97 -13.50
C LEU A 257 5.20 -15.22 -14.79
N GLY A 258 6.45 -14.75 -14.94
CA GLY A 258 6.95 -14.10 -16.16
C GLY A 258 6.90 -15.02 -17.39
N GLU A 259 7.31 -16.28 -17.24
CA GLU A 259 7.19 -17.30 -18.29
C GLU A 259 5.74 -17.55 -18.70
N ARG A 260 4.83 -17.70 -17.73
CA ARG A 260 3.39 -17.91 -17.99
C ARG A 260 2.70 -16.68 -18.59
N ALA A 261 3.26 -15.49 -18.39
CA ALA A 261 2.80 -14.26 -19.01
C ALA A 261 3.13 -14.23 -20.52
N GLY A 262 4.19 -14.93 -20.96
CA GLY A 262 4.55 -15.09 -22.38
C GLY A 262 5.16 -13.83 -23.02
N HIS A 263 5.70 -12.93 -22.22
CA HIS A 263 6.34 -11.69 -22.66
C HIS A 263 7.83 -11.67 -22.26
N ARG A 264 8.60 -10.78 -22.88
CA ARG A 264 9.98 -10.53 -22.42
C ARG A 264 9.95 -9.91 -21.03
N TYR A 265 10.79 -10.42 -20.14
CA TYR A 265 10.86 -9.93 -18.78
C TYR A 265 12.28 -9.91 -18.23
N SER A 266 12.50 -9.15 -17.19
CA SER A 266 13.66 -9.20 -16.32
C SER A 266 13.23 -9.39 -14.87
N LEU A 267 14.11 -10.02 -14.09
CA LEU A 267 13.96 -10.27 -12.67
C LEU A 267 15.13 -9.67 -11.90
N HIS A 268 14.87 -9.10 -10.77
CA HIS A 268 15.90 -8.69 -9.82
C HIS A 268 15.33 -8.61 -8.40
N GLU A 269 16.22 -8.52 -7.44
CA GLU A 269 15.90 -8.35 -6.03
C GLU A 269 16.30 -6.95 -5.58
N HIS A 270 15.38 -6.26 -4.90
CA HIS A 270 15.62 -4.97 -4.27
C HIS A 270 14.51 -4.72 -3.23
N HIS A 271 14.79 -4.97 -1.95
CA HIS A 271 13.77 -4.92 -0.89
C HIS A 271 12.50 -5.71 -1.25
N GLY A 272 12.68 -6.96 -1.73
CA GLY A 272 11.66 -7.81 -2.31
C GLY A 272 11.98 -8.20 -3.75
N GLY A 273 11.05 -8.86 -4.42
CA GLY A 273 11.21 -9.35 -5.77
C GLY A 273 10.57 -8.43 -6.81
N TRP A 274 11.28 -8.21 -7.91
CA TRP A 274 10.82 -7.38 -9.02
C TRP A 274 10.73 -8.18 -10.31
N LEU A 275 9.60 -8.05 -10.99
CA LEU A 275 9.34 -8.59 -12.32
C LEU A 275 8.95 -7.42 -13.24
N VAL A 276 9.80 -7.15 -14.22
CA VAL A 276 9.57 -6.07 -15.20
C VAL A 276 9.32 -6.69 -16.56
N LEU A 277 8.11 -6.49 -17.11
CA LEU A 277 7.70 -7.08 -18.39
C LEU A 277 7.59 -5.99 -19.46
N THR A 278 8.04 -6.31 -20.67
CA THR A 278 7.87 -5.45 -21.85
C THR A 278 6.56 -5.80 -22.52
N ALA A 279 5.64 -4.83 -22.61
CA ALA A 279 4.39 -4.94 -23.35
C ALA A 279 4.59 -4.53 -24.82
N GLY A 280 3.72 -4.96 -25.72
CA GLY A 280 3.62 -4.40 -27.08
C GLY A 280 4.54 -4.97 -28.15
N LEU A 281 5.34 -6.01 -27.90
CA LEU A 281 6.04 -6.78 -28.95
C LEU A 281 5.43 -8.18 -29.03
N GLY A 282 4.85 -8.49 -30.17
CA GLY A 282 4.20 -9.76 -30.45
C GLY A 282 5.03 -10.98 -30.03
N SER A 283 4.35 -12.05 -29.68
CA SER A 283 4.82 -13.35 -29.22
C SER A 283 6.02 -13.87 -30.04
N GLY A 284 7.22 -13.61 -29.54
CA GLY A 284 8.45 -14.09 -30.13
C GLY A 284 9.56 -14.14 -29.09
N MET A 285 9.84 -15.34 -28.62
CA MET A 285 10.99 -15.76 -27.79
C MET A 285 11.16 -15.03 -26.45
N SER A 286 10.74 -15.72 -25.39
CA SER A 286 11.16 -15.51 -24.01
C SER A 286 12.68 -15.54 -23.92
N ALA A 287 13.31 -14.39 -23.61
CA ALA A 287 14.71 -14.31 -23.27
C ALA A 287 14.82 -13.56 -21.94
N GLN A 288 15.28 -14.26 -20.92
CA GLN A 288 15.69 -13.67 -19.65
C GLN A 288 16.82 -12.68 -19.92
N VAL A 289 16.61 -11.40 -19.65
CA VAL A 289 17.65 -10.38 -19.67
C VAL A 289 18.08 -10.12 -18.24
N ASP A 290 19.26 -10.64 -17.87
CA ASP A 290 19.93 -10.34 -16.62
C ASP A 290 20.42 -8.88 -16.66
N VAL A 291 19.71 -7.98 -16.01
CA VAL A 291 20.14 -6.59 -15.82
C VAL A 291 21.02 -6.55 -14.58
N ARG A 292 22.31 -6.86 -14.75
CA ARG A 292 23.31 -6.54 -13.73
C ARG A 292 23.30 -5.02 -13.52
N SER A 293 23.17 -4.64 -12.26
CA SER A 293 23.21 -3.28 -11.75
C SER A 293 24.25 -2.41 -12.45
N THR A 294 23.78 -1.48 -13.29
CA THR A 294 24.60 -0.33 -13.71
C THR A 294 24.12 0.84 -12.87
N PRO A 295 24.95 1.47 -12.04
CA PRO A 295 24.57 2.64 -11.28
C PRO A 295 24.38 3.80 -12.25
N VAL A 296 23.14 4.24 -12.42
CA VAL A 296 22.85 5.52 -13.08
C VAL A 296 23.06 6.62 -12.05
N LEU A 297 24.15 7.35 -12.21
CA LEU A 297 24.41 8.57 -11.45
C LEU A 297 23.35 9.60 -11.84
N VAL A 298 22.41 9.88 -10.95
CA VAL A 298 21.52 11.05 -11.07
C VAL A 298 22.19 12.19 -10.33
N ALA A 299 22.64 13.20 -11.08
CA ALA A 299 22.99 14.49 -10.52
C ALA A 299 21.73 15.15 -9.94
N LEU A 300 21.83 15.58 -8.68
CA LEU A 300 20.82 16.35 -7.95
C LEU A 300 20.70 17.78 -8.51
#